data_6e97b7750ce921adbd7e8d5c91778359
#
_entry.id   6e97b7750ce921adbd7e8d5c91778359
#
_cell.length_a   1.000
_cell.length_b   1.000
_cell.length_c   1.000
_cell.angle_alpha   90.00
_cell.angle_beta   90.00
_cell.angle_gamma   90.00
#
_symmetry.space_group_name_H-M   'P 1'
#
loop_
_entity.id
_entity.type
_entity.pdbx_description
1 polymer ?
#
loop_
_entity_poly.entity_id
_entity_poly.type
_entity_poly.pdbx_seq_one_letter_code
_entity_poly.pdbx_strand_id
1 'polypeptide(L)'
;MKKLTKEGLGLPNREAKPVTEEDESLLWKRGVFGSSTSLALQHTMYFYNCKFFGLRAYDEHKESMCNQFTIDKDGNGLYVEFKGTNSKTFSGGLKHRKVDAKVIRHYDESSGIVAYYKDYLEALGNNGYFYRRPLSRLKQNGNVRYSKQPVGINKLRCFMKDMCSLAGLEGRYTNHSGKKTCATTLYQKGVPEEEIMKRTGHRSIAGVRKYQKPWGQMLKDISNKLNPPCSVKSEGQKLEKTGTPVQSTLSCSVTNEDKEIKTTETKIQSNSSVIQELFARNNSFSGCTFNF
;
A
#
# COMPACT_ATOMS: atom_id res chain seq x y z
N MET A 1 -3.74 -30.32 20.17
CA MET A 1 -3.60 -28.90 19.80
C MET A 1 -4.48 -27.97 20.63
N LYS A 2 -5.79 -28.19 20.82
CA LYS A 2 -6.67 -27.30 21.62
C LYS A 2 -6.23 -27.11 23.09
N LYS A 3 -5.55 -28.07 23.68
CA LYS A 3 -5.06 -27.99 25.08
C LYS A 3 -3.88 -27.04 25.23
N LEU A 4 -2.92 -27.09 24.29
CA LEU A 4 -1.74 -26.21 24.25
C LEU A 4 -2.10 -24.73 24.01
N THR A 5 -3.17 -24.46 23.24
CA THR A 5 -3.65 -23.10 23.00
C THR A 5 -4.30 -22.50 24.26
N LYS A 6 -4.94 -23.33 25.10
CA LYS A 6 -5.49 -22.90 26.40
C LYS A 6 -4.41 -22.53 27.41
N GLU A 7 -3.24 -23.12 27.30
CA GLU A 7 -2.08 -22.87 28.15
C GLU A 7 -1.18 -21.74 27.67
N GLY A 8 -1.65 -20.98 26.64
CA GLY A 8 -0.86 -19.87 26.07
C GLY A 8 0.37 -20.33 25.25
N LEU A 9 0.54 -21.63 25.07
CA LEU A 9 1.62 -22.24 24.33
C LEU A 9 1.25 -22.31 22.84
N GLY A 10 1.47 -21.21 22.13
CA GLY A 10 1.33 -21.13 20.67
C GLY A 10 2.27 -20.06 20.15
N LEU A 11 2.93 -20.32 19.01
CA LEU A 11 3.69 -19.28 18.33
C LEU A 11 2.74 -18.10 18.02
N PRO A 12 3.13 -16.86 18.40
CA PRO A 12 2.32 -15.70 18.07
C PRO A 12 2.07 -15.69 16.57
N ASN A 13 0.81 -15.50 16.19
CA ASN A 13 0.42 -15.50 14.79
C ASN A 13 1.16 -14.35 14.08
N ARG A 14 2.19 -14.70 13.31
CA ARG A 14 3.02 -13.73 12.57
C ARG A 14 2.24 -13.17 11.38
N GLU A 15 1.25 -12.35 11.69
CA GLU A 15 0.42 -11.73 10.68
C GLU A 15 1.20 -10.68 9.89
N ALA A 16 1.00 -10.66 8.55
CA ALA A 16 1.55 -9.61 7.71
C ALA A 16 0.88 -8.27 8.01
N LYS A 17 1.65 -7.17 8.03
CA LYS A 17 1.11 -5.80 8.16
C LYS A 17 0.51 -5.33 6.82
N PRO A 18 -0.59 -4.53 6.83
CA PRO A 18 -0.94 -3.72 5.67
C PRO A 18 0.09 -2.59 5.51
N VAL A 19 0.19 -2.03 4.33
CA VAL A 19 0.92 -0.77 4.09
C VAL A 19 -0.05 0.37 4.39
N THR A 20 0.29 1.23 5.33
CA THR A 20 -0.53 2.39 5.70
C THR A 20 -0.35 3.55 4.71
N GLU A 21 -1.13 4.63 4.84
CA GLU A 21 -0.96 5.83 4.00
C GLU A 21 0.39 6.52 4.27
N GLU A 22 0.87 6.48 5.51
CA GLU A 22 2.19 6.98 5.90
C GLU A 22 3.31 6.12 5.31
N ASP A 23 3.18 4.79 5.37
CA ASP A 23 4.12 3.85 4.75
C ASP A 23 4.19 4.09 3.23
N GLU A 24 3.04 4.25 2.58
CA GLU A 24 2.95 4.53 1.14
C GLU A 24 3.62 5.87 0.78
N SER A 25 3.37 6.91 1.57
CA SER A 25 4.03 8.20 1.40
C SER A 25 5.55 8.08 1.53
N LEU A 26 6.03 7.24 2.45
CA LEU A 26 7.45 6.98 2.62
C LEU A 26 8.05 6.25 1.43
N LEU A 27 7.34 5.28 0.84
CA LEU A 27 7.75 4.56 -0.37
C LEU A 27 7.96 5.52 -1.55
N TRP A 28 7.07 6.50 -1.73
CA TRP A 28 7.22 7.57 -2.72
C TRP A 28 8.41 8.48 -2.38
N LYS A 29 8.48 8.96 -1.15
CA LYS A 29 9.53 9.90 -0.68
C LYS A 29 10.94 9.31 -0.78
N ARG A 30 11.07 8.01 -0.59
CA ARG A 30 12.35 7.29 -0.70
C ARG A 30 12.69 6.86 -2.13
N GLY A 31 11.84 7.18 -3.12
CA GLY A 31 12.06 6.83 -4.52
C GLY A 31 11.95 5.32 -4.82
N VAL A 32 11.35 4.55 -3.90
CA VAL A 32 11.03 3.13 -4.14
C VAL A 32 9.90 3.01 -5.15
N PHE A 33 8.98 3.99 -5.14
CA PHE A 33 7.99 4.23 -6.17
C PHE A 33 8.40 5.39 -7.08
N GLY A 34 7.89 5.38 -8.30
CA GLY A 34 8.15 6.41 -9.30
C GLY A 34 8.54 5.83 -10.66
N SER A 35 9.02 6.70 -11.56
CA SER A 35 9.45 6.34 -12.92
C SER A 35 10.94 6.55 -13.17
N SER A 36 11.72 6.89 -12.13
CA SER A 36 13.16 7.16 -12.24
C SER A 36 13.98 5.94 -12.68
N THR A 37 13.54 4.74 -12.35
CA THR A 37 14.17 3.49 -12.75
C THR A 37 13.13 2.45 -13.17
N SER A 38 13.53 1.49 -13.99
CA SER A 38 12.67 0.38 -14.40
C SER A 38 12.14 -0.42 -13.20
N LEU A 39 12.94 -0.54 -12.14
CA LEU A 39 12.55 -1.26 -10.93
C LEU A 39 11.54 -0.44 -10.10
N ALA A 40 11.77 0.86 -9.92
CA ALA A 40 10.86 1.74 -9.18
C ALA A 40 9.47 1.77 -9.84
N LEU A 41 9.41 1.93 -11.16
CA LEU A 41 8.15 1.89 -11.89
C LEU A 41 7.45 0.53 -11.77
N GLN A 42 8.20 -0.57 -11.81
CA GLN A 42 7.65 -1.91 -11.63
C GLN A 42 7.14 -2.14 -10.20
N HIS A 43 7.82 -1.63 -9.17
CA HIS A 43 7.36 -1.66 -7.78
C HIS A 43 6.06 -0.87 -7.63
N THR A 44 5.98 0.32 -8.24
CA THR A 44 4.76 1.13 -8.28
C THR A 44 3.60 0.33 -8.85
N MET A 45 3.78 -0.25 -10.04
CA MET A 45 2.73 -1.05 -10.68
C MET A 45 2.33 -2.28 -9.86
N TYR A 46 3.30 -2.96 -9.24
CA TYR A 46 3.01 -4.12 -8.40
C TYR A 46 2.15 -3.74 -7.19
N PHE A 47 2.54 -2.68 -6.49
CA PHE A 47 1.82 -2.21 -5.31
C PHE A 47 0.39 -1.75 -5.65
N TYR A 48 0.24 -0.93 -6.69
CA TYR A 48 -1.07 -0.40 -7.07
C TYR A 48 -1.99 -1.46 -7.68
N ASN A 49 -1.45 -2.47 -8.35
CA ASN A 49 -2.23 -3.63 -8.76
C ASN A 49 -2.79 -4.41 -7.55
N CYS A 50 -2.04 -4.51 -6.46
CA CYS A 50 -2.55 -5.07 -5.22
C CYS A 50 -3.61 -4.17 -4.57
N LYS A 51 -3.37 -2.85 -4.52
CA LYS A 51 -4.21 -1.86 -3.83
C LYS A 51 -5.51 -1.58 -4.58
N PHE A 52 -5.46 -1.42 -5.90
CA PHE A 52 -6.63 -1.06 -6.71
C PHE A 52 -7.46 -2.27 -7.12
N PHE A 53 -6.81 -3.34 -7.55
CA PHE A 53 -7.49 -4.50 -8.09
C PHE A 53 -7.53 -5.69 -7.12
N GLY A 54 -6.91 -5.53 -5.92
CA GLY A 54 -6.84 -6.58 -4.93
C GLY A 54 -6.18 -7.86 -5.45
N LEU A 55 -5.20 -7.73 -6.36
CA LEU A 55 -4.52 -8.88 -6.94
C LEU A 55 -3.87 -9.73 -5.86
N ARG A 56 -3.97 -11.05 -6.04
CA ARG A 56 -3.65 -12.03 -5.02
C ARG A 56 -2.23 -12.53 -5.19
N ALA A 57 -1.39 -12.25 -4.19
CA ALA A 57 -0.07 -12.85 -4.06
C ALA A 57 0.71 -12.90 -5.39
N TYR A 58 1.55 -13.93 -5.56
CA TYR A 58 2.34 -14.09 -6.77
C TYR A 58 1.59 -14.78 -7.93
N ASP A 59 0.51 -15.50 -7.63
CA ASP A 59 -0.19 -16.30 -8.65
C ASP A 59 -0.84 -15.44 -9.72
N GLU A 60 -1.65 -14.44 -9.30
CA GLU A 60 -2.32 -13.52 -10.23
C GLU A 60 -1.33 -12.59 -10.91
N HIS A 61 -0.26 -12.17 -10.21
CA HIS A 61 0.78 -11.33 -10.80
C HIS A 61 1.64 -12.08 -11.83
N LYS A 62 1.96 -13.36 -11.58
CA LYS A 62 2.81 -14.14 -12.48
C LYS A 62 2.19 -14.30 -13.86
N GLU A 63 0.88 -14.54 -13.92
CA GLU A 63 0.15 -14.78 -15.15
C GLU A 63 -0.42 -13.46 -15.77
N SER A 64 -0.14 -12.31 -15.15
CA SER A 64 -0.64 -11.02 -15.67
C SER A 64 -0.03 -10.67 -17.01
N MET A 65 -0.90 -10.28 -17.95
CA MET A 65 -0.56 -9.86 -19.31
C MET A 65 -0.90 -8.39 -19.52
N CYS A 66 -0.17 -7.71 -20.42
CA CYS A 66 -0.43 -6.30 -20.71
C CYS A 66 -1.87 -6.04 -21.22
N ASN A 67 -2.42 -6.94 -22.02
CA ASN A 67 -3.78 -6.82 -22.58
C ASN A 67 -4.90 -6.91 -21.54
N GLN A 68 -4.59 -7.24 -20.28
CA GLN A 68 -5.55 -7.21 -19.18
C GLN A 68 -5.75 -5.81 -18.60
N PHE A 69 -4.90 -4.86 -18.98
CA PHE A 69 -4.94 -3.48 -18.50
C PHE A 69 -5.28 -2.56 -19.66
N THR A 70 -6.37 -1.82 -19.54
CA THR A 70 -6.81 -0.83 -20.51
C THR A 70 -6.90 0.52 -19.84
N ILE A 71 -6.38 1.55 -20.49
CA ILE A 71 -6.53 2.95 -20.06
C ILE A 71 -7.54 3.59 -20.99
N ASP A 72 -8.59 4.17 -20.42
CA ASP A 72 -9.66 4.80 -21.17
C ASP A 72 -10.31 5.91 -20.34
N LYS A 73 -11.24 6.64 -20.95
CA LYS A 73 -11.97 7.73 -20.31
C LYS A 73 -13.46 7.57 -20.58
N ASP A 74 -14.28 7.77 -19.57
CA ASP A 74 -15.73 7.83 -19.68
C ASP A 74 -16.29 9.11 -19.01
N GLY A 75 -17.62 9.19 -18.85
CA GLY A 75 -18.28 10.33 -18.21
C GLY A 75 -17.84 10.63 -16.78
N ASN A 76 -17.23 9.66 -16.10
CA ASN A 76 -16.71 9.80 -14.73
C ASN A 76 -15.21 10.13 -14.68
N GLY A 77 -14.52 10.18 -15.82
CA GLY A 77 -13.11 10.57 -15.90
C GLY A 77 -12.20 9.53 -16.52
N LEU A 78 -10.90 9.75 -16.35
CA LEU A 78 -9.83 8.85 -16.79
C LEU A 78 -9.72 7.66 -15.83
N TYR A 79 -9.58 6.45 -16.37
CA TYR A 79 -9.45 5.25 -15.54
C TYR A 79 -8.50 4.24 -16.13
N VAL A 80 -8.00 3.35 -15.25
CA VAL A 80 -7.38 2.08 -15.64
C VAL A 80 -8.34 0.93 -15.33
N GLU A 81 -8.63 0.11 -16.32
CA GLU A 81 -9.47 -1.10 -16.19
C GLU A 81 -8.58 -2.33 -16.19
N PHE A 82 -8.82 -3.21 -15.21
CA PHE A 82 -8.21 -4.54 -15.15
C PHE A 82 -9.24 -5.61 -15.45
N LYS A 83 -8.96 -6.46 -16.45
CA LYS A 83 -9.74 -7.64 -16.80
C LYS A 83 -9.01 -8.90 -16.34
N GLY A 84 -9.46 -9.48 -15.24
CA GLY A 84 -8.91 -10.73 -14.73
C GLY A 84 -9.19 -11.91 -15.66
N THR A 85 -8.29 -12.88 -15.67
CA THR A 85 -8.54 -14.20 -16.25
C THR A 85 -9.08 -15.16 -15.21
N ASN A 86 -9.64 -16.28 -15.64
CA ASN A 86 -10.07 -17.35 -14.74
C ASN A 86 -8.86 -17.87 -13.93
N SER A 87 -8.81 -17.53 -12.64
CA SER A 87 -7.76 -18.01 -11.73
C SER A 87 -8.10 -19.42 -11.23
N LYS A 88 -7.14 -20.11 -10.61
CA LYS A 88 -7.37 -21.42 -9.95
C LYS A 88 -8.54 -21.42 -8.95
N THR A 89 -8.88 -20.26 -8.44
CA THR A 89 -10.04 -20.06 -7.56
C THR A 89 -11.34 -19.92 -8.33
N PHE A 90 -11.26 -19.69 -9.63
CA PHE A 90 -12.36 -19.54 -10.60
C PHE A 90 -12.29 -20.56 -11.73
N SER A 91 -11.46 -21.60 -11.60
CA SER A 91 -11.46 -22.73 -12.52
C SER A 91 -12.78 -23.46 -12.37
N GLY A 92 -13.67 -23.26 -13.34
CA GLY A 92 -14.97 -23.95 -13.38
C GLY A 92 -14.81 -25.46 -13.23
N GLY A 93 -15.79 -26.10 -12.62
CA GLY A 93 -15.94 -27.54 -12.50
C GLY A 93 -17.41 -27.82 -12.31
N LEU A 94 -17.86 -29.10 -12.53
CA LEU A 94 -19.25 -29.52 -12.42
C LEU A 94 -19.97 -29.09 -11.14
N LYS A 95 -19.25 -28.75 -10.10
CA LYS A 95 -19.75 -28.27 -8.80
C LYS A 95 -19.47 -26.78 -8.54
N HIS A 96 -18.88 -26.02 -9.47
CA HIS A 96 -18.56 -24.61 -9.28
C HIS A 96 -19.47 -23.75 -10.14
N ARG A 97 -20.15 -22.79 -9.49
CA ARG A 97 -20.90 -21.73 -10.14
C ARG A 97 -19.98 -21.01 -11.15
N LYS A 98 -20.46 -20.82 -12.38
CA LYS A 98 -19.79 -20.00 -13.38
C LYS A 98 -19.60 -18.61 -12.77
N VAL A 99 -18.36 -18.22 -12.54
CA VAL A 99 -18.04 -16.89 -11.99
C VAL A 99 -17.42 -16.10 -13.13
N ASP A 100 -17.99 -14.97 -13.42
CA ASP A 100 -17.50 -14.06 -14.46
C ASP A 100 -16.08 -13.58 -14.13
N ALA A 101 -15.31 -13.33 -15.17
CA ALA A 101 -13.98 -12.75 -15.02
C ALA A 101 -14.09 -11.41 -14.30
N LYS A 102 -13.20 -11.18 -13.35
CA LYS A 102 -13.14 -9.94 -12.56
C LYS A 102 -12.82 -8.77 -13.48
N VAL A 103 -13.72 -7.80 -13.57
CA VAL A 103 -13.50 -6.53 -14.27
C VAL A 103 -13.59 -5.41 -13.23
N ILE A 104 -12.51 -4.63 -13.09
CA ILE A 104 -12.45 -3.55 -12.12
C ILE A 104 -11.86 -2.32 -12.78
N ARG A 105 -12.52 -1.18 -12.62
CA ARG A 105 -12.04 0.16 -12.98
C ARG A 105 -11.51 0.88 -11.74
N HIS A 106 -10.43 1.60 -11.92
CA HIS A 106 -9.92 2.56 -10.97
C HIS A 106 -9.82 3.92 -11.67
N TYR A 107 -10.63 4.88 -11.21
CA TYR A 107 -10.66 6.24 -11.72
C TYR A 107 -9.55 7.07 -11.07
N ASP A 108 -8.90 7.90 -11.86
CA ASP A 108 -7.82 8.78 -11.43
C ASP A 108 -8.27 10.25 -11.56
N GLU A 109 -8.71 10.80 -10.45
CA GLU A 109 -9.18 12.19 -10.41
C GLU A 109 -8.02 13.19 -10.34
N SER A 110 -6.96 12.87 -9.59
CA SER A 110 -5.89 13.82 -9.29
C SER A 110 -4.53 13.19 -8.94
N SER A 111 -4.47 11.89 -8.77
CA SER A 111 -3.24 11.23 -8.29
C SER A 111 -2.17 11.08 -9.37
N GLY A 112 -2.55 11.18 -10.64
CA GLY A 112 -1.66 10.97 -11.78
C GLY A 112 -1.18 9.54 -11.95
N ILE A 113 -1.74 8.57 -11.20
CA ILE A 113 -1.27 7.17 -11.22
C ILE A 113 -1.52 6.49 -12.57
N VAL A 114 -2.56 6.89 -13.30
CA VAL A 114 -2.84 6.35 -14.64
C VAL A 114 -1.72 6.69 -15.63
N ALA A 115 -1.04 7.82 -15.47
CA ALA A 115 0.13 8.15 -16.29
C ALA A 115 1.25 7.12 -16.11
N TYR A 116 1.50 6.65 -14.86
CA TYR A 116 2.48 5.59 -14.62
C TYR A 116 2.10 4.25 -15.27
N TYR A 117 0.79 3.91 -15.34
CA TYR A 117 0.33 2.75 -16.09
C TYR A 117 0.60 2.90 -17.58
N LYS A 118 0.34 4.09 -18.13
CA LYS A 118 0.64 4.40 -19.54
C LYS A 118 2.12 4.23 -19.85
N ASP A 119 2.98 4.90 -19.08
CA ASP A 119 4.44 4.83 -19.26
C ASP A 119 4.96 3.38 -19.13
N TYR A 120 4.41 2.63 -18.19
CA TYR A 120 4.80 1.23 -17.99
C TYR A 120 4.39 0.34 -19.16
N LEU A 121 3.14 0.43 -19.61
CA LEU A 121 2.63 -0.34 -20.75
C LEU A 121 3.37 0.00 -22.05
N GLU A 122 3.65 1.29 -22.29
CA GLU A 122 4.45 1.75 -23.42
C GLU A 122 5.89 1.21 -23.37
N ALA A 123 6.51 1.22 -22.18
CA ALA A 123 7.84 0.65 -21.99
C ALA A 123 7.90 -0.86 -22.26
N LEU A 124 6.79 -1.58 -22.02
CA LEU A 124 6.61 -2.99 -22.33
C LEU A 124 6.24 -3.26 -23.80
N GLY A 125 5.83 -2.23 -24.56
CA GLY A 125 5.31 -2.36 -25.94
C GLY A 125 3.88 -2.89 -25.99
N ASN A 126 3.08 -2.68 -24.96
CA ASN A 126 1.64 -3.01 -24.84
C ASN A 126 1.29 -4.49 -25.08
N ASN A 127 2.24 -5.42 -24.96
CA ASN A 127 2.00 -6.83 -25.24
C ASN A 127 2.78 -7.76 -24.29
N GLY A 128 2.41 -9.04 -24.24
CA GLY A 128 3.08 -10.08 -23.48
C GLY A 128 2.92 -9.92 -21.96
N TYR A 129 3.85 -10.50 -21.19
CA TYR A 129 3.80 -10.47 -19.72
C TYR A 129 3.87 -9.04 -19.17
N PHE A 130 3.02 -8.75 -18.18
CA PHE A 130 3.01 -7.46 -17.50
C PHE A 130 4.25 -7.25 -16.63
N TYR A 131 4.72 -8.27 -15.90
CA TYR A 131 5.93 -8.19 -15.09
C TYR A 131 7.12 -8.81 -15.82
N ARG A 132 7.97 -7.96 -16.39
CA ARG A 132 9.18 -8.36 -17.09
C ARG A 132 10.43 -7.92 -16.33
N ARG A 133 11.56 -8.61 -16.57
CA ARG A 133 12.82 -8.29 -15.93
C ARG A 133 13.22 -6.83 -16.23
N PRO A 134 13.35 -5.96 -15.19
CA PRO A 134 13.79 -4.59 -15.38
C PRO A 134 15.25 -4.55 -15.79
N LEU A 135 15.59 -3.62 -16.66
CA LEU A 135 16.96 -3.36 -17.10
C LEU A 135 17.49 -2.11 -16.39
N SER A 136 18.73 -2.17 -15.91
CA SER A 136 19.36 -1.07 -15.17
C SER A 136 19.70 0.13 -16.06
N ARG A 137 20.03 -0.12 -17.34
CA ARG A 137 20.33 0.96 -18.29
C ARG A 137 19.03 1.50 -18.88
N LEU A 138 18.82 2.81 -18.77
CA LEU A 138 17.73 3.52 -19.45
C LEU A 138 17.99 3.57 -20.97
N LYS A 139 16.95 3.91 -21.75
CA LYS A 139 17.10 4.27 -23.16
C LYS A 139 17.89 5.59 -23.28
N GLN A 140 18.38 5.91 -24.48
CA GLN A 140 19.08 7.19 -24.76
C GLN A 140 18.24 8.42 -24.42
N ASN A 141 16.90 8.31 -24.55
CA ASN A 141 15.94 9.35 -24.16
C ASN A 141 15.56 9.35 -22.65
N GLY A 142 16.27 8.61 -21.82
CA GLY A 142 15.99 8.51 -20.38
C GLY A 142 14.87 7.56 -19.99
N ASN A 143 14.16 6.96 -20.95
CA ASN A 143 13.03 6.08 -20.65
C ASN A 143 13.46 4.74 -20.07
N VAL A 144 12.63 4.20 -19.16
CA VAL A 144 12.79 2.88 -18.55
C VAL A 144 12.72 1.76 -19.59
N ARG A 145 13.38 0.63 -19.28
CA ARG A 145 13.48 -0.52 -20.18
C ARG A 145 13.22 -1.83 -19.44
N TYR A 146 12.57 -2.73 -20.17
CA TYR A 146 12.34 -4.10 -19.71
C TYR A 146 12.81 -5.11 -20.76
N SER A 147 13.27 -6.27 -20.32
CA SER A 147 13.56 -7.40 -21.21
C SER A 147 12.23 -8.04 -21.67
N LYS A 148 12.30 -8.92 -22.67
CA LYS A 148 11.11 -9.76 -23.03
C LYS A 148 10.85 -10.87 -22.01
N GLN A 149 11.82 -11.17 -21.14
CA GLN A 149 11.75 -12.25 -20.17
C GLN A 149 10.88 -11.88 -18.97
N PRO A 150 9.92 -12.71 -18.56
CA PRO A 150 9.12 -12.46 -17.36
C PRO A 150 9.97 -12.50 -16.09
N VAL A 151 9.51 -11.80 -15.05
CA VAL A 151 10.11 -11.87 -13.72
C VAL A 151 9.84 -13.26 -13.12
N GLY A 152 10.89 -13.89 -12.61
CA GLY A 152 10.76 -15.19 -11.96
C GLY A 152 9.89 -15.15 -10.71
N ILE A 153 9.18 -16.25 -10.44
CA ILE A 153 8.21 -16.38 -9.34
C ILE A 153 8.81 -16.05 -7.96
N ASN A 154 10.05 -16.45 -7.72
CA ASN A 154 10.74 -16.17 -6.44
C ASN A 154 10.96 -14.66 -6.25
N LYS A 155 11.31 -13.94 -7.32
CA LYS A 155 11.46 -12.48 -7.24
C LYS A 155 10.12 -11.79 -7.01
N LEU A 156 9.06 -12.19 -7.72
CA LEU A 156 7.70 -11.68 -7.49
C LEU A 156 7.22 -11.91 -6.05
N ARG A 157 7.58 -13.06 -5.45
CA ARG A 157 7.28 -13.35 -4.04
C ARG A 157 7.95 -12.38 -3.07
N CYS A 158 9.08 -11.81 -3.46
CA CYS A 158 9.85 -10.90 -2.62
C CYS A 158 9.49 -9.42 -2.82
N PHE A 159 8.80 -9.04 -3.90
CA PHE A 159 8.57 -7.63 -4.26
C PHE A 159 8.04 -6.78 -3.10
N MET A 160 6.99 -7.22 -2.43
CA MET A 160 6.42 -6.47 -1.31
C MET A 160 7.42 -6.31 -0.15
N LYS A 161 8.16 -7.38 0.17
CA LYS A 161 9.20 -7.33 1.20
C LYS A 161 10.33 -6.42 0.79
N ASP A 162 10.82 -6.57 -0.46
CA ASP A 162 11.96 -5.80 -0.97
C ASP A 162 11.65 -4.30 -0.97
N MET A 163 10.48 -3.88 -1.51
CA MET A 163 10.11 -2.46 -1.54
C MET A 163 9.95 -1.85 -0.15
N CYS A 164 9.33 -2.57 0.80
CA CYS A 164 9.20 -2.09 2.17
C CYS A 164 10.56 -2.01 2.88
N SER A 165 11.46 -2.98 2.66
CA SER A 165 12.82 -2.96 3.20
C SER A 165 13.65 -1.81 2.62
N LEU A 166 13.55 -1.53 1.31
CA LEU A 166 14.23 -0.41 0.67
C LEU A 166 13.79 0.95 1.21
N ALA A 167 12.52 1.06 1.60
CA ALA A 167 12.01 2.27 2.25
C ALA A 167 12.32 2.34 3.75
N GLY A 168 12.93 1.32 4.34
CA GLY A 168 13.21 1.26 5.78
C GLY A 168 11.96 1.04 6.64
N LEU A 169 10.90 0.46 6.08
CA LEU A 169 9.68 0.15 6.82
C LEU A 169 9.90 -1.03 7.77
N GLU A 170 9.57 -0.83 9.04
CA GLU A 170 9.68 -1.86 10.06
C GLU A 170 8.44 -2.74 10.16
N GLY A 171 8.65 -4.04 10.16
CA GLY A 171 7.60 -5.02 10.34
C GLY A 171 7.61 -6.14 9.30
N ARG A 172 6.58 -6.98 9.36
CA ARG A 172 6.46 -8.10 8.43
C ARG A 172 5.59 -7.75 7.25
N TYR A 173 6.20 -7.44 6.12
CA TYR A 173 5.54 -7.24 4.84
C TYR A 173 5.73 -8.47 3.95
N THR A 174 4.66 -8.92 3.32
CA THR A 174 4.62 -10.08 2.45
C THR A 174 3.67 -9.80 1.28
N ASN A 175 3.58 -10.69 0.32
CA ASN A 175 2.60 -10.56 -0.77
C ASN A 175 1.14 -10.46 -0.30
N HIS A 176 0.83 -10.94 0.91
CA HIS A 176 -0.48 -10.74 1.52
C HIS A 176 -0.71 -9.30 1.99
N SER A 177 0.36 -8.53 2.25
CA SER A 177 0.26 -7.14 2.66
C SER A 177 -0.46 -6.27 1.64
N GLY A 178 -0.20 -6.47 0.33
CA GLY A 178 -0.86 -5.69 -0.71
C GLY A 178 -2.38 -5.86 -0.73
N LYS A 179 -2.86 -7.11 -0.75
CA LYS A 179 -4.31 -7.40 -0.68
C LYS A 179 -4.91 -6.96 0.66
N LYS A 180 -4.15 -7.11 1.75
CA LYS A 180 -4.55 -6.63 3.07
C LYS A 180 -4.69 -5.11 3.08
N THR A 181 -3.77 -4.38 2.46
CA THR A 181 -3.86 -2.93 2.28
C THR A 181 -5.16 -2.56 1.58
N CYS A 182 -5.48 -3.18 0.42
CA CYS A 182 -6.73 -2.95 -0.29
C CYS A 182 -7.95 -3.10 0.63
N ALA A 183 -8.09 -4.26 1.27
CA ALA A 183 -9.25 -4.55 2.12
C ALA A 183 -9.33 -3.62 3.35
N THR A 184 -8.20 -3.41 4.04
CA THR A 184 -8.16 -2.56 5.24
C THR A 184 -8.47 -1.11 4.92
N THR A 185 -7.90 -0.55 3.84
CA THR A 185 -8.16 0.82 3.41
C THR A 185 -9.65 1.02 3.06
N LEU A 186 -10.26 0.06 2.35
CA LEU A 186 -11.67 0.15 2.00
C LEU A 186 -12.58 0.08 3.24
N TYR A 187 -12.27 -0.78 4.22
CA TYR A 187 -12.98 -0.81 5.50
C TYR A 187 -12.84 0.51 6.26
N GLN A 188 -11.64 1.07 6.32
CA GLN A 188 -11.36 2.36 6.98
C GLN A 188 -12.13 3.52 6.36
N LYS A 189 -12.38 3.44 5.04
CA LYS A 189 -13.15 4.45 4.29
C LYS A 189 -14.66 4.15 4.25
N GLY A 190 -15.13 3.16 5.00
CA GLY A 190 -16.55 2.85 5.14
C GLY A 190 -17.21 2.21 3.93
N VAL A 191 -16.43 1.62 3.02
CA VAL A 191 -16.98 0.93 1.84
C VAL A 191 -17.73 -0.33 2.26
N PRO A 192 -18.93 -0.60 1.71
CA PRO A 192 -19.72 -1.79 2.03
C PRO A 192 -18.95 -3.09 1.80
N GLU A 193 -19.15 -4.08 2.69
CA GLU A 193 -18.43 -5.36 2.64
C GLU A 193 -18.56 -6.09 1.30
N GLU A 194 -19.73 -6.02 0.67
CA GLU A 194 -19.97 -6.64 -0.63
C GLU A 194 -19.07 -6.07 -1.73
N GLU A 195 -18.88 -4.74 -1.75
CA GLU A 195 -18.00 -4.07 -2.70
C GLU A 195 -16.52 -4.39 -2.42
N ILE A 196 -16.15 -4.47 -1.12
CA ILE A 196 -14.81 -4.91 -0.73
C ILE A 196 -14.58 -6.36 -1.21
N MET A 197 -15.58 -7.24 -1.05
CA MET A 197 -15.49 -8.63 -1.50
C MET A 197 -15.36 -8.73 -3.02
N LYS A 198 -16.14 -7.97 -3.79
CA LYS A 198 -16.04 -7.91 -5.26
C LYS A 198 -14.64 -7.48 -5.69
N ARG A 199 -14.13 -6.40 -5.11
CA ARG A 199 -12.81 -5.86 -5.46
C ARG A 199 -11.67 -6.81 -5.08
N THR A 200 -11.73 -7.39 -3.90
CA THR A 200 -10.66 -8.25 -3.39
C THR A 200 -10.80 -9.72 -3.77
N GLY A 201 -11.97 -10.13 -4.29
CA GLY A 201 -12.25 -11.52 -4.66
C GLY A 201 -12.38 -12.47 -3.45
N HIS A 202 -12.86 -11.98 -2.30
CA HIS A 202 -13.19 -12.84 -1.17
C HIS A 202 -14.52 -13.57 -1.42
N ARG A 203 -14.56 -14.87 -1.11
CA ARG A 203 -15.74 -15.71 -1.32
C ARG A 203 -16.69 -15.74 -0.13
N SER A 204 -16.23 -15.32 1.05
CA SER A 204 -17.03 -15.32 2.26
C SER A 204 -16.84 -14.02 3.07
N ILE A 205 -17.91 -13.60 3.69
CA ILE A 205 -17.91 -12.44 4.60
C ILE A 205 -16.92 -12.67 5.75
N ALA A 206 -16.88 -13.87 6.33
CA ALA A 206 -15.93 -14.21 7.39
C ALA A 206 -14.46 -14.06 6.94
N GLY A 207 -14.18 -14.31 5.65
CA GLY A 207 -12.84 -14.14 5.06
C GLY A 207 -12.43 -12.69 4.95
N VAL A 208 -13.35 -11.79 4.59
CA VAL A 208 -13.06 -10.37 4.42
C VAL A 208 -13.09 -9.62 5.76
N ARG A 209 -13.94 -10.00 6.71
CA ARG A 209 -14.00 -9.40 8.06
C ARG A 209 -12.72 -9.51 8.87
N LYS A 210 -11.82 -10.45 8.54
CA LYS A 210 -10.48 -10.52 9.15
C LYS A 210 -9.65 -9.26 8.92
N TYR A 211 -9.99 -8.45 7.93
CA TYR A 211 -9.33 -7.19 7.61
C TYR A 211 -10.00 -5.97 8.24
N GLN A 212 -11.17 -6.15 8.85
CA GLN A 212 -11.90 -5.13 9.60
C GLN A 212 -11.22 -4.96 10.97
N LYS A 213 -10.10 -4.25 10.99
CA LYS A 213 -9.42 -3.92 12.26
C LYS A 213 -9.67 -2.46 12.59
N PRO A 214 -10.01 -2.17 13.86
CA PRO A 214 -10.12 -0.79 14.30
C PRO A 214 -8.76 -0.10 14.13
N TRP A 215 -8.79 1.13 13.65
CA TRP A 215 -7.60 2.00 13.57
C TRP A 215 -7.75 3.13 14.60
N GLY A 216 -6.66 3.87 14.84
CA GLY A 216 -6.59 4.84 15.94
C GLY A 216 -7.73 5.85 15.95
N GLN A 217 -8.13 6.41 14.81
CA GLN A 217 -9.26 7.35 14.73
C GLN A 217 -10.59 6.66 15.04
N MET A 218 -10.83 5.47 14.50
CA MET A 218 -12.05 4.71 14.79
C MET A 218 -12.19 4.38 16.29
N LEU A 219 -11.08 4.05 16.96
CA LEU A 219 -11.08 3.82 18.40
C LEU A 219 -11.43 5.09 19.17
N LYS A 220 -10.93 6.24 18.74
CA LYS A 220 -11.29 7.55 19.31
C LYS A 220 -12.77 7.86 19.08
N ASP A 221 -13.29 7.62 17.87
CA ASP A 221 -14.69 7.86 17.54
C ASP A 221 -15.64 6.96 18.35
N ILE A 222 -15.26 5.69 18.54
CA ILE A 222 -15.98 4.76 19.42
C ILE A 222 -16.00 5.29 20.86
N SER A 223 -14.83 5.69 21.37
CA SER A 223 -14.72 6.24 22.72
C SER A 223 -15.57 7.51 22.88
N ASN A 224 -15.52 8.41 21.92
CA ASN A 224 -16.31 9.63 21.93
C ASN A 224 -17.83 9.37 21.93
N LYS A 225 -18.27 8.36 21.17
CA LYS A 225 -19.70 7.95 21.15
C LYS A 225 -20.16 7.31 22.45
N LEU A 226 -19.25 6.73 23.21
CA LEU A 226 -19.52 6.07 24.49
C LEU A 226 -19.29 7.00 25.69
N ASN A 227 -18.72 8.17 25.48
CA ASN A 227 -18.52 9.15 26.54
C ASN A 227 -19.88 9.60 27.13
N PRO A 228 -19.94 9.88 28.43
CA PRO A 228 -21.17 10.40 29.06
C PRO A 228 -21.63 11.69 28.37
N PRO A 229 -22.98 11.92 28.29
CA PRO A 229 -23.54 13.11 27.64
C PRO A 229 -23.19 14.42 28.36
N CYS A 230 -22.74 14.36 29.60
CA CYS A 230 -22.24 15.51 30.37
C CYS A 230 -20.78 15.28 30.82
N SER A 231 -20.00 16.35 30.83
CA SER A 231 -18.67 16.31 31.42
C SER A 231 -18.81 15.97 32.91
N VAL A 232 -18.31 14.79 33.31
CA VAL A 232 -18.12 14.48 34.73
C VAL A 232 -17.00 15.37 35.22
N LYS A 233 -17.36 16.58 35.72
CA LYS A 233 -16.43 17.38 36.49
C LYS A 233 -16.11 16.58 37.74
N SER A 234 -14.88 16.19 37.92
CA SER A 234 -14.40 15.64 39.17
C SER A 234 -14.58 16.69 40.25
N GLU A 235 -15.68 16.61 41.02
CA GLU A 235 -15.76 17.26 42.33
C GLU A 235 -14.85 16.49 43.28
N GLY A 236 -13.59 16.91 43.30
CA GLY A 236 -12.56 16.33 44.12
C GLY A 236 -11.77 17.43 44.83
N GLN A 237 -12.18 17.71 46.05
CA GLN A 237 -11.42 18.36 47.13
C GLN A 237 -11.09 19.85 46.98
N LYS A 238 -12.03 20.68 47.45
CA LYS A 238 -11.71 21.99 48.00
C LYS A 238 -11.15 21.79 49.40
N LEU A 239 -9.84 21.93 49.58
CA LEU A 239 -9.30 22.31 50.87
C LEU A 239 -9.45 23.83 50.99
N GLU A 240 -10.22 24.23 51.99
CA GLU A 240 -10.38 25.62 52.41
C GLU A 240 -9.03 26.23 52.81
N LYS A 241 -8.70 27.38 52.23
CA LYS A 241 -7.89 28.41 52.89
C LYS A 241 -8.55 29.74 52.63
N THR A 242 -9.02 30.31 53.71
CA THR A 242 -9.53 31.67 53.88
C THR A 242 -8.52 32.74 53.46
N GLY A 243 -9.00 33.76 52.76
CA GLY A 243 -8.26 34.96 52.44
C GLY A 243 -9.01 35.85 51.46
N THR A 244 -9.50 36.96 51.98
CA THR A 244 -10.39 37.98 51.42
C THR A 244 -9.86 38.75 50.19
N PRO A 245 -10.69 39.54 49.50
CA PRO A 245 -10.64 39.73 48.04
C PRO A 245 -9.99 41.09 47.65
N VAL A 246 -9.50 41.15 46.42
CA VAL A 246 -9.32 42.44 45.72
C VAL A 246 -9.80 42.32 44.30
N GLN A 247 -10.75 43.18 43.95
CA GLN A 247 -11.25 43.46 42.62
C GLN A 247 -10.19 44.01 41.71
N SER A 248 -10.18 43.64 40.46
CA SER A 248 -10.02 44.62 39.36
C SER A 248 -10.48 44.00 38.03
N THR A 249 -11.35 44.73 37.41
CA THR A 249 -11.90 44.72 36.08
C THR A 249 -10.88 44.96 34.98
N LEU A 250 -11.14 44.50 33.79
CA LEU A 250 -11.01 45.14 32.46
C LEU A 250 -10.50 44.19 31.39
N SER A 251 -11.37 43.84 30.48
CA SER A 251 -11.56 44.22 29.08
C SER A 251 -10.49 43.82 28.06
N CYS A 252 -11.01 43.14 27.06
CA CYS A 252 -10.68 43.17 25.62
C CYS A 252 -9.35 43.70 25.13
N SER A 253 -8.68 42.93 24.30
CA SER A 253 -8.46 43.35 22.90
C SER A 253 -7.68 42.31 22.10
N VAL A 254 -8.13 42.12 20.87
CA VAL A 254 -7.51 41.38 19.79
C VAL A 254 -6.30 42.16 19.27
N THR A 255 -5.15 41.55 19.07
CA THR A 255 -4.20 41.98 18.03
C THR A 255 -3.47 40.78 17.45
N ASN A 256 -3.54 40.71 16.11
CA ASN A 256 -2.69 39.91 15.26
C ASN A 256 -1.26 40.41 15.33
N GLU A 257 -0.29 39.53 15.41
CA GLU A 257 1.06 39.81 14.96
C GLU A 257 1.65 38.63 14.21
N ASP A 258 1.94 38.89 12.95
CA ASP A 258 2.74 38.07 12.02
C ASP A 258 4.15 37.85 12.57
N LYS A 259 4.63 36.64 12.53
CA LYS A 259 6.06 36.35 12.65
C LYS A 259 6.53 35.55 11.44
N GLU A 260 7.27 36.27 10.61
CA GLU A 260 8.16 35.73 9.57
C GLU A 260 9.04 34.61 10.12
N ILE A 261 9.01 33.46 9.45
CA ILE A 261 10.01 32.41 9.62
C ILE A 261 10.95 32.44 8.43
N LYS A 262 12.17 32.83 8.71
CA LYS A 262 13.32 32.81 7.81
C LYS A 262 13.58 31.41 7.29
N THR A 263 13.55 31.26 5.98
CA THR A 263 13.97 30.13 5.20
C THR A 263 15.48 29.94 5.28
N THR A 264 15.92 28.85 5.86
CA THR A 264 17.30 28.37 5.73
C THR A 264 17.31 27.27 4.67
N GLU A 265 17.78 27.59 3.49
CA GLU A 265 18.06 26.62 2.44
C GLU A 265 19.25 25.75 2.83
N THR A 266 19.00 24.49 3.13
CA THR A 266 20.06 23.47 3.21
C THR A 266 20.03 22.65 1.93
N LYS A 267 21.09 22.77 1.14
CA LYS A 267 21.38 21.98 -0.05
C LYS A 267 21.34 20.49 0.29
N ILE A 268 20.39 19.76 -0.24
CA ILE A 268 20.40 18.30 -0.24
C ILE A 268 21.16 17.85 -1.49
N GLN A 269 22.41 17.44 -1.30
CA GLN A 269 23.16 16.69 -2.30
C GLN A 269 22.52 15.30 -2.47
N SER A 270 22.22 14.96 -3.70
CA SER A 270 21.61 13.70 -4.11
C SER A 270 22.49 12.50 -3.74
N ASN A 271 22.01 11.64 -2.84
CA ASN A 271 22.63 10.35 -2.50
C ASN A 271 22.43 9.31 -3.63
N SER A 272 22.94 9.61 -4.81
CA SER A 272 22.99 8.66 -5.92
C SER A 272 24.04 7.55 -5.72
N SER A 273 25.06 7.79 -4.87
CA SER A 273 26.18 6.87 -4.66
C SER A 273 25.83 5.65 -3.78
N VAL A 274 24.94 5.82 -2.79
CA VAL A 274 24.59 4.75 -1.83
C VAL A 274 23.79 3.63 -2.50
N ILE A 275 23.00 3.97 -3.51
CA ILE A 275 22.21 2.98 -4.27
C ILE A 275 23.11 2.14 -5.18
N GLN A 276 24.16 2.72 -5.72
CA GLN A 276 25.11 1.99 -6.58
C GLN A 276 25.99 1.00 -5.78
N GLU A 277 26.39 1.33 -4.55
CA GLU A 277 27.16 0.42 -3.69
C GLU A 277 26.38 -0.81 -3.23
N LEU A 278 25.07 -0.67 -2.97
CA LEU A 278 24.20 -1.81 -2.61
C LEU A 278 24.01 -2.79 -3.77
N PHE A 279 24.05 -2.32 -5.01
CA PHE A 279 23.99 -3.19 -6.19
C PHE A 279 25.31 -3.91 -6.49
N ALA A 280 26.45 -3.33 -6.12
CA ALA A 280 27.76 -3.95 -6.31
C ALA A 280 28.02 -5.12 -5.34
N ARG A 281 27.47 -5.07 -4.12
CA ARG A 281 27.68 -6.12 -3.12
C ARG A 281 26.87 -7.41 -3.33
N ASN A 282 25.86 -7.42 -4.19
CA ASN A 282 25.02 -8.60 -4.43
C ASN A 282 25.42 -9.43 -5.67
N ASN A 283 26.53 -9.11 -6.34
CA ASN A 283 26.95 -9.80 -7.56
C ASN A 283 28.19 -10.68 -7.42
N SER A 284 28.68 -10.94 -6.21
CA SER A 284 29.78 -11.87 -6.00
C SER A 284 29.27 -13.22 -5.47
N PHE A 285 28.71 -14.05 -6.35
CA PHE A 285 28.68 -15.50 -6.19
C PHE A 285 29.76 -16.09 -7.11
N SER A 286 31.00 -16.17 -6.60
CA SER A 286 32.04 -17.03 -7.14
C SER A 286 31.95 -18.37 -6.40
N GLY A 287 31.81 -19.46 -7.13
CA GLY A 287 32.04 -20.82 -6.65
C GLY A 287 30.82 -21.74 -6.64
N CYS A 288 30.34 -22.15 -7.81
CA CYS A 288 29.67 -23.44 -8.00
C CYS A 288 30.13 -24.00 -9.36
N THR A 289 31.09 -24.89 -9.32
CA THR A 289 31.45 -25.76 -10.45
C THR A 289 30.37 -26.83 -10.55
N PHE A 290 29.65 -26.85 -11.66
CA PHE A 290 28.81 -28.01 -12.02
C PHE A 290 29.68 -28.91 -12.93
N ASN A 291 29.96 -30.14 -12.47
CA ASN A 291 30.39 -31.23 -13.32
C ASN A 291 29.17 -31.87 -13.94
N PHE A 292 29.29 -32.14 -15.29
CA PHE A 292 28.33 -32.89 -16.10
C PHE A 292 28.27 -34.35 -15.71
#